data_fdbc8b75220d1c685a535862417c7236
#
_entry.id   fdbc8b75220d1c685a535862417c7236
#
_cell.length_a   1.000
_cell.length_b   1.000
_cell.length_c   1.000
_cell.angle_alpha   90.00
_cell.angle_beta   90.00
_cell.angle_gamma   90.00
#
_symmetry.space_group_name_H-M   'P 1'
#
loop_
_entity.id
_entity.type
_entity.pdbx_description
1 polymer ?
#
loop_
_entity_poly.entity_id
_entity_poly.type
_entity_poly.pdbx_seq_one_letter_code
_entity_poly.pdbx_strand_id
1 'polypeptide(L)'
;MGNILNKAFPISLKQEVKYIQKKLPLKLFSQNFSHPFQIFVDQENLFIPERIYFNEISKDVYESLSITQKTIVDCIYTRHCDGFVREKYLTNLLERGHYDYWVTPFIIKLTGEYVIEILSRIQKQVDQLNDAFIKDFLLENPPFHYLITQRIISYWNYYYRWDYSKEIYAGFDLIKYYTYCIES
;
A
#
# COMPACT_ATOMS: atom_id res chain seq x y z
N MET A 1 -18.41 10.50 -8.83
CA MET A 1 -17.79 9.40 -8.07
C MET A 1 -16.61 8.71 -8.77
N GLY A 2 -16.46 8.79 -10.10
CA GLY A 2 -15.39 8.09 -10.84
C GLY A 2 -13.99 8.69 -10.82
N ASN A 3 -13.71 9.74 -10.06
CA ASN A 3 -12.45 10.48 -10.22
C ASN A 3 -11.34 10.14 -9.19
N ILE A 4 -11.67 9.51 -8.05
CA ILE A 4 -10.68 9.31 -6.98
C ILE A 4 -9.67 8.22 -7.35
N LEU A 5 -10.11 7.09 -7.91
CA LEU A 5 -9.20 6.03 -8.33
C LEU A 5 -8.34 6.43 -9.53
N ASN A 6 -8.87 7.23 -10.46
CA ASN A 6 -8.08 7.75 -11.57
C ASN A 6 -6.94 8.68 -11.12
N LYS A 7 -7.02 9.24 -9.92
CA LYS A 7 -5.97 10.07 -9.32
C LYS A 7 -5.04 9.28 -8.39
N ALA A 8 -5.38 8.03 -8.09
CA ALA A 8 -4.58 7.17 -7.21
C ALA A 8 -3.47 6.40 -7.96
N PHE A 9 -3.47 6.48 -9.28
CA PHE A 9 -2.52 5.77 -10.16
C PHE A 9 -1.98 6.72 -11.24
N PRO A 10 -0.77 6.46 -11.79
CA PRO A 10 -0.19 7.23 -12.89
C PRO A 10 -1.13 7.33 -14.09
N ILE A 11 -1.00 8.43 -14.83
CA ILE A 11 -1.83 8.70 -16.02
C ILE A 11 -1.69 7.61 -17.10
N SER A 12 -0.51 6.97 -17.17
CA SER A 12 -0.23 5.85 -18.07
C SER A 12 -1.17 4.66 -17.86
N LEU A 13 -1.67 4.45 -16.63
CA LEU A 13 -2.59 3.36 -16.26
C LEU A 13 -4.07 3.75 -16.36
N LYS A 14 -4.39 4.95 -16.83
CA LYS A 14 -5.75 5.49 -16.81
C LYS A 14 -6.79 4.58 -17.47
N GLN A 15 -6.44 3.88 -18.52
CA GLN A 15 -7.39 2.99 -19.23
C GLN A 15 -7.66 1.73 -18.40
N GLU A 16 -6.61 1.13 -17.83
CA GLU A 16 -6.70 -0.05 -16.97
C GLU A 16 -7.48 0.25 -15.69
N VAL A 17 -7.21 1.40 -15.06
CA VAL A 17 -7.93 1.85 -13.87
C VAL A 17 -9.42 2.07 -14.18
N LYS A 18 -9.77 2.66 -15.32
CA LYS A 18 -11.17 2.82 -15.75
C LYS A 18 -11.85 1.49 -16.01
N TYR A 19 -11.13 0.52 -16.58
CA TYR A 19 -11.65 -0.83 -16.77
C TYR A 19 -11.96 -1.50 -15.43
N ILE A 20 -11.00 -1.49 -14.50
CA ILE A 20 -11.17 -2.04 -13.15
C ILE A 20 -12.31 -1.37 -12.40
N GLN A 21 -12.43 -0.04 -12.48
CA GLN A 21 -13.48 0.73 -11.83
C GLN A 21 -14.91 0.24 -12.15
N LYS A 22 -15.12 -0.22 -13.39
CA LYS A 22 -16.41 -0.79 -13.84
C LYS A 22 -16.69 -2.18 -13.26
N LYS A 23 -15.64 -2.86 -12.75
CA LYS A 23 -15.73 -4.22 -12.19
C LYS A 23 -15.81 -4.21 -10.66
N LEU A 24 -15.44 -3.09 -10.02
CA LEU A 24 -15.50 -2.97 -8.57
C LEU A 24 -16.95 -2.91 -8.08
N PRO A 25 -17.27 -3.59 -6.95
CA PRO A 25 -18.61 -3.60 -6.35
C PRO A 25 -18.87 -2.31 -5.55
N LEU A 26 -18.82 -1.16 -6.22
CA LEU A 26 -19.03 0.15 -5.59
C LEU A 26 -20.48 0.30 -5.11
N LYS A 27 -20.64 0.83 -3.90
CA LYS A 27 -21.95 1.12 -3.32
C LYS A 27 -22.55 2.40 -3.93
N LEU A 28 -23.80 2.35 -4.36
CA LEU A 28 -24.43 3.46 -5.08
C LEU A 28 -24.73 4.68 -4.20
N PHE A 29 -25.11 4.46 -2.92
CA PHE A 29 -25.59 5.51 -2.02
C PHE A 29 -24.79 5.64 -0.73
N SER A 30 -23.56 5.16 -0.70
CA SER A 30 -22.70 5.23 0.47
C SER A 30 -21.30 5.69 0.12
N GLN A 31 -20.55 6.12 1.12
CA GLN A 31 -19.16 6.49 0.97
C GLN A 31 -18.33 5.24 0.63
N ASN A 32 -17.70 5.24 -0.54
CA ASN A 32 -16.81 4.14 -0.96
C ASN A 32 -15.34 4.39 -0.59
N PHE A 33 -14.96 5.65 -0.37
CA PHE A 33 -13.57 6.08 -0.16
C PHE A 33 -13.49 7.10 0.97
N SER A 34 -12.42 7.03 1.77
CA SER A 34 -12.05 8.09 2.71
C SER A 34 -11.29 9.23 2.01
N HIS A 35 -10.92 10.26 2.79
CA HIS A 35 -10.03 11.31 2.32
C HIS A 35 -8.72 10.70 1.82
N PRO A 36 -8.19 11.17 0.67
CA PRO A 36 -6.92 10.69 0.13
C PRO A 36 -5.73 11.36 0.83
N PHE A 37 -4.60 10.66 0.86
CA PHE A 37 -3.30 11.25 1.07
C PHE A 37 -2.61 11.50 -0.28
N GLN A 38 -1.78 12.54 -0.33
CA GLN A 38 -1.03 12.90 -1.53
C GLN A 38 0.39 12.39 -1.44
N ILE A 39 0.91 11.89 -2.56
CA ILE A 39 2.30 11.50 -2.79
C ILE A 39 2.76 11.92 -4.18
N PHE A 40 4.06 11.94 -4.38
CA PHE A 40 4.70 12.21 -5.67
C PHE A 40 5.34 10.92 -6.20
N VAL A 41 5.00 10.51 -7.42
CA VAL A 41 5.49 9.28 -8.08
C VAL A 41 5.56 9.53 -9.58
N ASP A 42 6.66 9.18 -10.23
CA ASP A 42 6.84 9.33 -11.68
C ASP A 42 6.50 10.74 -12.20
N GLN A 43 6.92 11.77 -11.46
CA GLN A 43 6.66 13.18 -11.76
C GLN A 43 5.16 13.56 -11.70
N GLU A 44 4.31 12.73 -11.11
CA GLU A 44 2.89 12.97 -10.94
C GLU A 44 2.50 13.06 -9.45
N ASN A 45 1.52 13.92 -9.14
CA ASN A 45 0.88 13.93 -7.83
C ASN A 45 -0.25 12.90 -7.82
N LEU A 46 -0.10 11.85 -7.02
CA LEU A 46 -1.13 10.84 -6.82
C LEU A 46 -1.91 11.10 -5.53
N PHE A 47 -3.20 10.76 -5.54
CA PHE A 47 -4.13 10.96 -4.44
C PHE A 47 -4.76 9.61 -4.07
N ILE A 48 -4.13 8.88 -3.16
CA ILE A 48 -4.52 7.53 -2.77
C ILE A 48 -5.48 7.60 -1.58
N PRO A 49 -6.66 6.97 -1.63
CA PRO A 49 -7.58 6.95 -0.49
C PRO A 49 -6.95 6.27 0.73
N GLU A 50 -7.11 6.84 1.92
CA GLU A 50 -6.66 6.22 3.17
C GLU A 50 -7.37 4.87 3.40
N ARG A 51 -8.67 4.78 3.04
CA ARG A 51 -9.47 3.55 3.14
C ARG A 51 -10.50 3.47 2.02
N ILE A 52 -10.83 2.22 1.68
CA ILE A 52 -11.98 1.85 0.83
C ILE A 52 -12.99 1.03 1.65
N TYR A 53 -14.27 1.15 1.31
CA TYR A 53 -15.40 0.60 2.10
C TYR A 53 -16.39 -0.22 1.27
N PHE A 54 -15.94 -0.87 0.23
CA PHE A 54 -16.77 -1.76 -0.61
C PHE A 54 -16.21 -3.18 -0.57
N ASN A 55 -17.06 -4.16 -0.90
CA ASN A 55 -16.71 -5.57 -0.85
C ASN A 55 -15.57 -5.93 -1.82
N GLU A 56 -14.98 -7.10 -1.63
CA GLU A 56 -13.99 -7.63 -2.55
C GLU A 56 -14.62 -7.93 -3.93
N ILE A 57 -13.80 -7.80 -4.97
CA ILE A 57 -14.13 -8.26 -6.32
C ILE A 57 -14.31 -9.80 -6.31
N SER A 58 -15.22 -10.32 -7.11
CA SER A 58 -15.41 -11.77 -7.16
C SER A 58 -14.17 -12.49 -7.72
N LYS A 59 -13.95 -13.72 -7.27
CA LYS A 59 -12.78 -14.52 -7.68
C LYS A 59 -12.73 -14.68 -9.20
N ASP A 60 -13.86 -14.99 -9.84
CA ASP A 60 -13.92 -15.21 -11.29
C ASP A 60 -13.53 -13.96 -12.07
N VAL A 61 -14.00 -12.78 -11.62
CA VAL A 61 -13.61 -11.51 -12.23
C VAL A 61 -12.11 -11.26 -12.01
N TYR A 62 -11.59 -11.45 -10.78
CA TYR A 62 -10.18 -11.27 -10.49
C TYR A 62 -9.29 -12.19 -11.36
N GLU A 63 -9.64 -13.47 -11.50
CA GLU A 63 -8.86 -14.42 -12.30
C GLU A 63 -8.86 -14.08 -13.80
N SER A 64 -9.90 -13.44 -14.30
CA SER A 64 -9.98 -12.99 -15.70
C SER A 64 -9.11 -11.78 -16.04
N LEU A 65 -8.52 -11.11 -15.05
CA LEU A 65 -7.74 -9.88 -15.24
C LEU A 65 -6.33 -10.16 -15.75
N SER A 66 -5.77 -9.22 -16.51
CA SER A 66 -4.34 -9.20 -16.85
C SER A 66 -3.49 -8.99 -15.59
N ILE A 67 -2.17 -9.25 -15.68
CA ILE A 67 -1.24 -9.06 -14.56
C ILE A 67 -1.28 -7.60 -14.06
N THR A 68 -1.21 -6.62 -14.96
CA THR A 68 -1.29 -5.19 -14.60
C THR A 68 -2.62 -4.86 -13.92
N GLN A 69 -3.73 -5.40 -14.42
CA GLN A 69 -5.05 -5.20 -13.82
C GLN A 69 -5.15 -5.84 -12.43
N LYS A 70 -4.61 -7.05 -12.24
CA LYS A 70 -4.52 -7.70 -10.92
C LYS A 70 -3.70 -6.85 -9.95
N THR A 71 -2.56 -6.30 -10.40
CA THR A 71 -1.72 -5.43 -9.57
C THR A 71 -2.47 -4.15 -9.15
N ILE A 72 -3.22 -3.52 -10.07
CA ILE A 72 -4.08 -2.36 -9.74
C ILE A 72 -5.13 -2.75 -8.68
N VAL A 73 -5.80 -3.88 -8.86
CA VAL A 73 -6.80 -4.39 -7.91
C VAL A 73 -6.16 -4.64 -6.54
N ASP A 74 -5.00 -5.29 -6.50
CA ASP A 74 -4.31 -5.56 -5.24
C ASP A 74 -3.92 -4.26 -4.53
N CYS A 75 -3.37 -3.28 -5.26
CA CYS A 75 -3.08 -1.95 -4.70
C CYS A 75 -4.34 -1.28 -4.12
N ILE A 76 -5.48 -1.34 -4.82
CA ILE A 76 -6.76 -0.82 -4.33
C ILE A 76 -7.15 -1.49 -3.00
N TYR A 77 -7.09 -2.82 -2.93
CA TYR A 77 -7.50 -3.57 -1.74
C TYR A 77 -6.49 -3.55 -0.58
N THR A 78 -5.22 -3.17 -0.81
CA THR A 78 -4.32 -2.79 0.29
C THR A 78 -4.84 -1.59 1.09
N ARG A 79 -5.83 -0.89 0.58
CA ARG A 79 -6.50 0.25 1.25
C ARG A 79 -7.85 -0.13 1.88
N HIS A 80 -8.23 -1.41 1.89
CA HIS A 80 -9.50 -1.87 2.46
C HIS A 80 -9.62 -1.58 3.96
N CYS A 81 -10.85 -1.32 4.44
CA CYS A 81 -11.10 -1.06 5.87
C CYS A 81 -10.80 -2.29 6.75
N ASP A 82 -11.00 -3.50 6.24
CA ASP A 82 -10.68 -4.76 6.90
C ASP A 82 -9.19 -5.09 6.77
N GLY A 83 -8.52 -5.38 7.90
CA GLY A 83 -7.09 -5.73 7.97
C GLY A 83 -6.74 -7.04 7.28
N PHE A 84 -7.61 -8.05 7.38
CA PHE A 84 -7.40 -9.35 6.71
C PHE A 84 -7.43 -9.22 5.19
N VAL A 85 -8.31 -8.37 4.67
CA VAL A 85 -8.35 -8.06 3.23
C VAL A 85 -7.06 -7.35 2.80
N ARG A 86 -6.59 -6.36 3.58
CA ARG A 86 -5.32 -5.69 3.28
C ARG A 86 -4.13 -6.66 3.23
N GLU A 87 -4.04 -7.56 4.22
CA GLU A 87 -2.97 -8.57 4.28
C GLU A 87 -3.02 -9.53 3.09
N LYS A 88 -4.20 -10.02 2.72
CA LYS A 88 -4.41 -10.90 1.56
C LYS A 88 -3.87 -10.28 0.26
N TYR A 89 -4.26 -9.03 -0.02
CA TYR A 89 -3.87 -8.37 -1.27
C TYR A 89 -2.43 -7.86 -1.25
N LEU A 90 -1.88 -7.53 -0.08
CA LEU A 90 -0.44 -7.34 0.09
C LEU A 90 0.34 -8.62 -0.25
N THR A 91 -0.12 -9.78 0.24
CA THR A 91 0.50 -11.07 -0.05
C THR A 91 0.54 -11.32 -1.57
N ASN A 92 -0.55 -11.04 -2.29
CA ASN A 92 -0.57 -11.16 -3.75
C ASN A 92 0.47 -10.26 -4.43
N LEU A 93 0.67 -9.03 -3.95
CA LEU A 93 1.68 -8.11 -4.49
C LEU A 93 3.10 -8.64 -4.26
N LEU A 94 3.41 -9.09 -3.04
CA LEU A 94 4.73 -9.57 -2.66
C LEU A 94 5.08 -10.90 -3.36
N GLU A 95 4.14 -11.84 -3.48
CA GLU A 95 4.35 -13.13 -4.13
C GLU A 95 4.60 -13.04 -5.65
N ARG A 96 4.22 -11.93 -6.31
CA ARG A 96 4.57 -11.72 -7.72
C ARG A 96 6.05 -11.47 -7.96
N GLY A 97 6.79 -11.01 -6.95
CA GLY A 97 8.23 -10.81 -7.00
C GLY A 97 8.72 -9.67 -7.90
N HIS A 98 7.88 -9.14 -8.79
CA HIS A 98 8.19 -8.00 -9.65
C HIS A 98 7.01 -7.05 -9.69
N TYR A 99 7.27 -5.77 -9.44
CA TYR A 99 6.28 -4.70 -9.51
C TYR A 99 6.92 -3.41 -10.02
N ASP A 100 6.10 -2.57 -10.63
CA ASP A 100 6.51 -1.25 -11.12
C ASP A 100 6.66 -0.26 -9.94
N TYR A 101 7.44 0.79 -10.15
CA TYR A 101 7.70 1.85 -9.15
C TYR A 101 6.43 2.41 -8.49
N TRP A 102 5.36 2.60 -9.26
CA TRP A 102 4.08 3.13 -8.77
C TRP A 102 3.38 2.25 -7.72
N VAL A 103 3.79 1.00 -7.54
CA VAL A 103 3.26 0.09 -6.49
C VAL A 103 3.86 0.40 -5.11
N THR A 104 5.11 0.89 -5.08
CA THR A 104 5.89 1.16 -3.88
C THR A 104 5.12 1.90 -2.77
N PRO A 105 4.41 3.01 -3.04
CA PRO A 105 3.66 3.72 -2.01
C PRO A 105 2.55 2.89 -1.33
N PHE A 106 1.94 1.95 -2.05
CA PHE A 106 0.91 1.09 -1.48
C PHE A 106 1.48 0.10 -0.46
N ILE A 107 2.69 -0.42 -0.72
CA ILE A 107 3.41 -1.32 0.20
C ILE A 107 3.92 -0.53 1.41
N ILE A 108 4.65 0.59 1.19
CA ILE A 108 5.21 1.40 2.29
C ILE A 108 4.09 1.96 3.19
N LYS A 109 2.95 2.35 2.62
CA LYS A 109 1.82 2.84 3.42
C LYS A 109 1.34 1.82 4.45
N LEU A 110 1.39 0.53 4.13
CA LEU A 110 0.99 -0.55 5.03
C LEU A 110 1.93 -0.73 6.22
N THR A 111 3.19 -0.32 6.12
CA THR A 111 4.11 -0.39 7.27
C THR A 111 3.76 0.61 8.38
N GLY A 112 3.03 1.68 8.05
CA GLY A 112 2.44 2.62 9.01
C GLY A 112 1.06 2.21 9.51
N GLU A 113 0.74 0.90 9.52
CA GLU A 113 -0.52 0.36 10.06
C GLU A 113 -0.28 -0.25 11.45
N TYR A 114 -1.39 -0.44 12.21
CA TYR A 114 -1.31 -1.07 13.54
C TYR A 114 -1.40 -2.61 13.50
N VAL A 115 -1.57 -3.21 12.32
CA VAL A 115 -1.73 -4.67 12.15
C VAL A 115 -0.36 -5.32 12.07
N ILE A 116 0.04 -6.03 13.15
CA ILE A 116 1.38 -6.61 13.27
C ILE A 116 1.67 -7.68 12.21
N GLU A 117 0.64 -8.42 11.78
CA GLU A 117 0.73 -9.44 10.73
C GLU A 117 1.19 -8.84 9.40
N ILE A 118 0.67 -7.67 9.06
CA ILE A 118 1.06 -6.92 7.85
C ILE A 118 2.54 -6.52 7.92
N LEU A 119 2.98 -5.94 9.05
CA LEU A 119 4.36 -5.54 9.24
C LEU A 119 5.31 -6.74 9.17
N SER A 120 4.95 -7.84 9.86
CA SER A 120 5.74 -9.08 9.86
C SER A 120 5.81 -9.71 8.46
N ARG A 121 4.74 -9.61 7.67
CA ARG A 121 4.74 -10.10 6.29
C ARG A 121 5.72 -9.32 5.41
N ILE A 122 5.71 -7.99 5.48
CA ILE A 122 6.63 -7.14 4.72
C ILE A 122 8.07 -7.38 5.18
N GLN A 123 8.34 -7.43 6.50
CA GLN A 123 9.66 -7.69 7.07
C GLN A 123 10.26 -9.01 6.56
N LYS A 124 9.47 -10.08 6.53
CA LYS A 124 9.92 -11.41 6.07
C LYS A 124 10.21 -11.48 4.57
N GLN A 125 9.71 -10.55 3.80
CA GLN A 125 9.84 -10.51 2.34
C GLN A 125 10.58 -9.25 1.86
N VAL A 126 11.32 -8.59 2.75
CA VAL A 126 12.05 -7.36 2.45
C VAL A 126 13.02 -7.54 1.28
N ASP A 127 13.65 -8.72 1.16
CA ASP A 127 14.57 -9.07 0.07
C ASP A 127 13.89 -9.13 -1.32
N GLN A 128 12.56 -9.13 -1.37
CA GLN A 128 11.77 -9.09 -2.61
C GLN A 128 11.39 -7.66 -3.00
N LEU A 129 11.63 -6.70 -2.12
CA LEU A 129 11.40 -5.29 -2.41
C LEU A 129 12.55 -4.74 -3.25
N ASN A 130 12.24 -3.74 -4.08
CA ASN A 130 13.26 -3.08 -4.87
C ASN A 130 13.84 -1.88 -4.08
N ASP A 131 15.08 -2.01 -3.62
CA ASP A 131 15.75 -1.00 -2.78
C ASP A 131 15.82 0.36 -3.48
N ALA A 132 16.09 0.39 -4.78
CA ALA A 132 16.14 1.64 -5.55
C ALA A 132 14.75 2.32 -5.58
N PHE A 133 13.68 1.56 -5.76
CA PHE A 133 12.32 2.10 -5.72
C PHE A 133 11.96 2.64 -4.33
N ILE A 134 12.35 1.94 -3.27
CA ILE A 134 12.15 2.39 -1.88
C ILE A 134 12.90 3.69 -1.64
N LYS A 135 14.21 3.72 -2.00
CA LYS A 135 15.06 4.90 -1.89
C LYS A 135 14.45 6.12 -2.58
N ASP A 136 14.20 5.99 -3.89
CA ASP A 136 13.70 7.10 -4.71
C ASP A 136 12.37 7.62 -4.17
N PHE A 137 11.43 6.73 -3.85
CA PHE A 137 10.13 7.11 -3.31
C PHE A 137 10.23 7.84 -1.96
N LEU A 138 11.07 7.38 -1.04
CA LEU A 138 11.21 8.01 0.28
C LEU A 138 11.90 9.37 0.19
N LEU A 139 12.89 9.52 -0.71
CA LEU A 139 13.57 10.79 -0.98
C LEU A 139 12.64 11.81 -1.68
N GLU A 140 11.79 11.36 -2.59
CA GLU A 140 10.80 12.22 -3.26
C GLU A 140 9.63 12.61 -2.34
N ASN A 141 9.39 11.85 -1.24
CA ASN A 141 8.25 12.05 -0.35
C ASN A 141 8.65 12.17 1.14
N PRO A 142 9.51 13.12 1.55
CA PRO A 142 9.98 13.22 2.93
C PRO A 142 8.87 13.37 3.98
N PRO A 143 7.79 14.15 3.76
CA PRO A 143 6.70 14.25 4.73
C PRO A 143 5.96 12.92 4.92
N PHE A 144 5.80 12.13 3.85
CA PHE A 144 5.18 10.80 3.92
C PHE A 144 6.08 9.82 4.70
N HIS A 145 7.39 9.80 4.41
CA HIS A 145 8.37 9.00 5.14
C HIS A 145 8.35 9.31 6.65
N TYR A 146 8.42 10.60 7.00
CA TYR A 146 8.31 11.04 8.39
C TYR A 146 7.03 10.53 9.05
N LEU A 147 5.88 10.70 8.40
CA LEU A 147 4.58 10.27 8.92
C LEU A 147 4.53 8.75 9.17
N ILE A 148 5.03 7.95 8.23
CA ILE A 148 5.07 6.48 8.36
C ILE A 148 5.94 6.07 9.55
N THR A 149 7.14 6.65 9.66
CA THR A 149 8.06 6.41 10.79
C THR A 149 7.41 6.75 12.13
N GLN A 150 6.74 7.90 12.23
CA GLN A 150 6.03 8.30 13.46
C GLN A 150 4.86 7.35 13.78
N ARG A 151 4.14 6.85 12.79
CA ARG A 151 3.06 5.87 12.99
C ARG A 151 3.60 4.54 13.52
N ILE A 152 4.69 4.02 12.96
CA ILE A 152 5.33 2.79 13.44
C ILE A 152 5.70 2.93 14.92
N ILE A 153 6.38 4.01 15.29
CA ILE A 153 6.81 4.26 16.67
C ILE A 153 5.60 4.42 17.61
N SER A 154 4.60 5.19 17.17
CA SER A 154 3.39 5.44 17.94
C SER A 154 2.58 4.16 18.21
N TYR A 155 2.38 3.33 17.18
CA TYR A 155 1.63 2.09 17.31
C TYR A 155 2.38 1.06 18.14
N TRP A 156 3.71 0.96 18.01
CA TRP A 156 4.50 0.16 18.93
C TRP A 156 4.29 0.62 20.37
N ASN A 157 4.46 1.90 20.65
CA ASN A 157 4.35 2.46 22.01
C ASN A 157 2.95 2.27 22.61
N TYR A 158 1.90 2.34 21.82
CA TYR A 158 0.53 2.25 22.29
C TYR A 158 0.02 0.81 22.41
N TYR A 159 0.33 -0.06 21.41
CA TYR A 159 -0.27 -1.39 21.33
C TYR A 159 0.70 -2.52 21.67
N TYR A 160 2.02 -2.38 21.40
CA TYR A 160 2.90 -3.53 21.29
C TYR A 160 4.10 -3.53 22.26
N ARG A 161 4.41 -2.42 22.94
CA ARG A 161 5.61 -2.28 23.77
C ARG A 161 5.71 -3.29 24.92
N TRP A 162 4.61 -3.88 25.35
CA TRP A 162 4.56 -4.87 26.42
C TRP A 162 4.80 -6.30 25.91
N ASP A 163 4.46 -6.56 24.63
CA ASP A 163 4.57 -7.88 24.01
C ASP A 163 5.82 -8.01 23.13
N TYR A 164 6.31 -6.89 22.58
CA TYR A 164 7.47 -6.83 21.69
C TYR A 164 8.44 -5.74 22.14
N SER A 165 9.70 -6.14 22.42
CA SER A 165 10.77 -5.14 22.58
C SER A 165 11.06 -4.44 21.23
N LYS A 166 11.81 -3.32 21.26
CA LYS A 166 12.18 -2.62 20.02
C LYS A 166 13.02 -3.47 19.07
N GLU A 167 13.77 -4.41 19.61
CA GLU A 167 14.68 -5.28 18.86
C GLU A 167 13.94 -6.36 18.06
N ILE A 168 12.72 -6.73 18.48
CA ILE A 168 11.94 -7.81 17.86
C ILE A 168 10.65 -7.32 17.18
N TYR A 169 10.31 -6.04 17.33
CA TYR A 169 9.15 -5.49 16.65
C TYR A 169 9.44 -5.19 15.17
N ALA A 170 8.75 -5.88 14.27
CA ALA A 170 8.96 -5.80 12.84
C ALA A 170 9.00 -4.36 12.27
N GLY A 171 8.26 -3.43 12.88
CA GLY A 171 8.25 -2.04 12.45
C GLY A 171 9.60 -1.34 12.61
N PHE A 172 10.39 -1.62 13.66
CA PHE A 172 11.71 -1.03 13.81
C PHE A 172 12.72 -1.60 12.81
N ASP A 173 12.61 -2.86 12.43
CA ASP A 173 13.47 -3.43 11.38
C ASP A 173 13.14 -2.81 10.01
N LEU A 174 11.87 -2.52 9.74
CA LEU A 174 11.46 -1.78 8.53
C LEU A 174 12.00 -0.34 8.53
N ILE A 175 12.02 0.37 9.67
CA ILE A 175 12.67 1.69 9.77
C ILE A 175 14.16 1.59 9.45
N LYS A 176 14.87 0.60 10.00
CA LYS A 176 16.30 0.37 9.69
C LYS A 176 16.52 0.08 8.21
N TYR A 177 15.67 -0.76 7.62
CA TYR A 177 15.72 -1.06 6.20
C TYR A 177 15.52 0.19 5.33
N TYR A 178 14.55 1.04 5.64
CA TYR A 178 14.35 2.30 4.92
C TYR A 178 15.55 3.25 5.04
N THR A 179 16.14 3.33 6.23
CA THR A 179 17.38 4.11 6.45
C THR A 179 18.52 3.56 5.59
N TYR A 180 18.71 2.24 5.58
CA TYR A 180 19.69 1.58 4.72
C TYR A 180 19.48 1.90 3.25
N CYS A 181 18.26 1.78 2.72
CA CYS A 181 17.96 2.11 1.33
C CYS A 181 18.31 3.56 0.97
N ILE A 182 18.05 4.52 1.87
CA ILE A 182 18.33 5.95 1.63
C ILE A 182 19.84 6.22 1.62
N GLU A 183 20.61 5.52 2.47
CA GLU A 183 22.05 5.75 2.65
C GLU A 183 22.93 4.99 1.63
N SER A 184 22.38 3.91 1.01
CA SER A 184 23.07 3.11 -0.01
C SER A 184 23.08 3.82 -1.37
#